data_15f8b9747fef9f8e7181ff51360c75d3
#
_entry.id   15f8b9747fef9f8e7181ff51360c75d3
#
_cell.length_a   1.000
_cell.length_b   1.000
_cell.length_c   1.000
_cell.angle_alpha   90.00
_cell.angle_beta   90.00
_cell.angle_gamma   90.00
#
_symmetry.space_group_name_H-M   'P 1'
#
loop_
_entity.id
_entity.type
_entity.pdbx_description
1 polymer ?
#
loop_
_entity_poly.entity_id
_entity_poly.type
_entity_poly.pdbx_seq_one_letter_code
_entity_poly.pdbx_strand_id
1 'polypeptide(L)' 'MATVQANMAGIVLRVLVQPGDRVEAGQDVVMLESMKMEIPIQAEQGGVVAEVLANEGDFVNEGDDLVRLED' A
#
# COMPACT_ATOMS: atom_id res chain seq x y z
N MET A 1 0.20 -12.51 10.21
CA MET A 1 -0.22 -11.14 9.83
C MET A 1 0.72 -10.61 8.79
N ALA A 2 0.20 -10.02 7.73
CA ALA A 2 1.01 -9.56 6.62
C ALA A 2 0.96 -8.05 6.53
N THR A 3 2.02 -7.47 5.99
CA THR A 3 2.11 -6.03 5.80
C THR A 3 2.50 -5.77 4.35
N VAL A 4 1.82 -4.84 3.71
CA VAL A 4 2.21 -4.38 2.38
C VAL A 4 3.15 -3.21 2.57
N GLN A 5 4.36 -3.34 2.05
CA GLN A 5 5.41 -2.34 2.22
C GLN A 5 5.71 -1.66 0.90
N ALA A 6 6.18 -0.42 1.00
CA ALA A 6 6.66 0.29 -0.18
C ALA A 6 7.91 -0.42 -0.70
N ASN A 7 7.99 -0.62 -2.01
CA ASN A 7 9.16 -1.22 -2.62
C ASN A 7 10.09 -0.17 -3.23
N MET A 8 9.78 1.10 -3.00
CA MET A 8 10.61 2.23 -3.43
C MET A 8 10.16 3.48 -2.68
N ALA A 9 10.98 4.51 -2.71
CA ALA A 9 10.62 5.80 -2.12
C ALA A 9 9.69 6.55 -3.07
N GLY A 10 8.75 7.31 -2.51
CA GLY A 10 7.85 8.12 -3.31
C GLY A 10 6.82 8.81 -2.46
N ILE A 11 5.89 9.49 -3.12
CA ILE A 11 4.79 10.20 -2.48
C ILE A 11 3.52 9.38 -2.69
N VAL A 12 2.72 9.22 -1.64
CA VAL A 12 1.45 8.49 -1.74
C VAL A 12 0.47 9.37 -2.49
N LEU A 13 0.13 8.97 -3.72
CA LEU A 13 -0.86 9.67 -4.53
C LEU A 13 -2.26 9.30 -4.11
N ARG A 14 -2.47 8.02 -3.80
CA ARG A 14 -3.81 7.50 -3.57
C ARG A 14 -3.73 6.23 -2.76
N VAL A 15 -4.65 6.07 -1.81
CA VAL A 15 -4.83 4.81 -1.10
C VAL A 15 -6.10 4.18 -1.67
N LEU A 16 -6.00 2.97 -2.17
CA LEU A 16 -7.06 2.32 -2.94
C LEU A 16 -7.91 1.39 -2.09
N VAL A 17 -7.56 1.20 -0.84
CA VAL A 17 -8.27 0.29 0.06
C VAL A 17 -8.50 0.98 1.40
N GLN A 18 -9.40 0.42 2.19
CA GLN A 18 -9.70 0.93 3.54
C GLN A 18 -9.89 -0.25 4.48
N PRO A 19 -9.83 -0.02 5.80
CA PRO A 19 -10.00 -1.10 6.76
C PRO A 19 -11.31 -1.86 6.51
N GLY A 20 -11.23 -3.18 6.56
CA GLY A 20 -12.36 -4.03 6.29
C GLY A 20 -12.43 -4.55 4.87
N ASP A 21 -11.71 -3.94 3.94
CA ASP A 21 -11.71 -4.40 2.54
C ASP A 21 -10.95 -5.71 2.44
N ARG A 22 -11.45 -6.59 1.57
CA ARG A 22 -10.70 -7.80 1.20
C ARG A 22 -9.84 -7.50 -0.01
N VAL A 23 -8.59 -7.93 0.06
CA VAL A 23 -7.66 -7.78 -1.07
C VAL A 23 -7.16 -9.15 -1.50
N GLU A 24 -6.69 -9.22 -2.73
CA GLU A 24 -6.14 -10.44 -3.29
C GLU A 24 -4.69 -10.21 -3.68
N ALA A 25 -3.93 -11.29 -3.78
CA ALA A 25 -2.55 -11.19 -4.23
C ALA A 25 -2.52 -10.56 -5.62
N GLY A 26 -1.66 -9.58 -5.82
CA GLY A 26 -1.55 -8.86 -7.08
C GLY A 26 -2.46 -7.65 -7.21
N GLN A 27 -3.32 -7.41 -6.22
CA GLN A 27 -4.21 -6.25 -6.26
C GLN A 27 -3.47 -4.99 -5.85
N ASP A 28 -3.70 -3.89 -6.58
CA ASP A 28 -3.13 -2.59 -6.25
C ASP A 28 -3.78 -2.07 -4.97
N VAL A 29 -2.99 -1.68 -4.00
CA VAL A 29 -3.52 -1.16 -2.73
C VAL A 29 -3.13 0.29 -2.47
N VAL A 30 -2.01 0.74 -3.02
CA VAL A 30 -1.55 2.12 -2.88
C VAL A 30 -0.91 2.51 -4.21
N MET A 31 -1.11 3.76 -4.61
CA MET A 31 -0.44 4.32 -5.78
C MET A 31 0.57 5.33 -5.31
N LEU A 32 1.82 5.13 -5.68
CA LEU A 32 2.91 6.07 -5.37
C LEU A 32 3.29 6.86 -6.59
N GLU A 33 3.80 8.07 -6.36
CA GLU A 33 4.46 8.83 -7.41
C GLU A 33 5.95 8.87 -7.12
N SER A 34 6.75 8.49 -8.09
CA SER A 34 8.19 8.57 -8.00
C SER A 34 8.72 8.95 -9.36
N MET A 35 9.56 10.00 -9.39
CA MET A 35 10.18 10.47 -10.64
C MET A 35 9.13 10.76 -11.73
N LYS A 36 8.01 11.36 -11.32
CA LYS A 36 6.89 11.75 -12.19
C LYS A 36 6.18 10.56 -12.83
N MET A 37 6.35 9.38 -12.25
CA MET A 37 5.64 8.18 -12.71
C MET A 37 4.73 7.68 -11.60
N GLU A 38 3.56 7.16 -11.99
CA GLU A 38 2.65 6.52 -11.04
C GLU A 38 2.99 5.05 -10.96
N ILE A 39 3.23 4.57 -9.76
CA ILE A 39 3.70 3.21 -9.53
C ILE A 39 2.78 2.55 -8.54
N PRO A 40 2.09 1.45 -8.95
CA PRO A 40 1.21 0.74 -8.02
C PRO A 40 2.01 -0.13 -7.08
N ILE A 41 1.59 -0.16 -5.82
CA ILE A 41 2.10 -1.09 -4.83
C ILE A 41 1.02 -2.14 -4.65
N GLN A 42 1.38 -3.40 -4.83
CA GLN A 42 0.43 -4.50 -4.85
C GLN A 42 0.57 -5.34 -3.60
N ALA A 43 -0.55 -5.91 -3.16
CA ALA A 43 -0.52 -6.91 -2.11
C ALA A 43 0.16 -8.16 -2.64
N GLU A 44 1.04 -8.77 -1.84
CA GLU A 44 1.73 -9.99 -2.24
C GLU A 44 0.91 -11.22 -1.88
N GLN A 45 -0.03 -11.06 -0.97
CA GLN A 45 -0.93 -12.15 -0.59
C GLN A 45 -2.29 -11.57 -0.27
N GLY A 46 -3.31 -12.41 -0.28
CA GLY A 46 -4.67 -12.00 0.03
C GLY A 46 -4.89 -11.84 1.51
N GLY A 47 -5.94 -11.14 1.86
CA GLY A 47 -6.33 -10.96 3.25
C GLY A 47 -7.34 -9.82 3.38
N VAL A 48 -7.63 -9.46 4.61
CA VAL A 48 -8.52 -8.36 4.93
C VAL A 48 -7.69 -7.22 5.48
N VAL A 49 -7.93 -6.01 5.02
CA VAL A 49 -7.20 -4.84 5.49
C VAL A 49 -7.58 -4.59 6.94
N ALA A 50 -6.58 -4.63 7.82
CA ALA A 50 -6.76 -4.32 9.23
C ALA A 50 -6.55 -2.83 9.48
N GLU A 51 -5.55 -2.24 8.83
CA GLU A 51 -5.19 -0.87 9.09
C GLU A 51 -4.48 -0.29 7.87
N VAL A 52 -4.78 0.96 7.55
CA VAL A 52 -4.07 1.72 6.52
C VAL A 52 -3.10 2.65 7.25
N LEU A 53 -1.81 2.52 6.95
CA LEU A 53 -0.75 3.21 7.67
C LEU A 53 -0.20 4.40 6.91
N ALA A 54 -0.55 4.54 5.63
CA ALA A 54 -0.08 5.64 4.79
C ALA A 54 -1.26 6.50 4.39
N ASN A 55 -1.03 7.79 4.28
CA ASN A 55 -2.05 8.75 3.87
C ASN A 55 -1.62 9.46 2.60
N GLU A 56 -2.60 9.93 1.84
CA GLU A 56 -2.30 10.69 0.62
C GLU A 56 -1.44 11.90 0.97
N GLY A 57 -0.41 12.10 0.16
CA GLY A 57 0.54 13.19 0.37
C GLY A 57 1.75 12.83 1.20
N ASP A 58 1.74 11.67 1.87
CA ASP A 58 2.88 11.24 2.67
C ASP A 58 4.07 10.87 1.79
N PHE A 59 5.26 11.20 2.24
CA PHE A 59 6.48 10.66 1.66
C PHE A 59 6.82 9.35 2.36
N VAL A 60 7.09 8.30 1.59
CA VAL A 60 7.46 7.00 2.15
C VAL A 60 8.78 6.55 1.56
N ASN A 61 9.48 5.72 2.31
CA ASN A 61 10.74 5.12 1.89
C ASN A 61 10.54 3.63 1.63
N GLU A 62 11.46 3.04 0.88
CA GLU A 62 11.45 1.60 0.68
C GLU A 62 11.42 0.89 2.04
N GLY A 63 10.52 -0.07 2.19
CA GLY A 63 10.38 -0.82 3.42
C GLY A 63 9.37 -0.24 4.40
N ASP A 64 8.86 0.96 4.14
CA ASP A 64 7.83 1.54 5.02
C ASP A 64 6.54 0.75 4.89
N ASP A 65 5.86 0.54 6.00
CA ASP A 65 4.59 -0.18 6.03
C ASP A 65 3.48 0.73 5.51
N LEU A 66 2.72 0.25 4.55
CA LEU A 66 1.63 1.03 3.95
C LEU A 66 0.26 0.53 4.37
N VAL A 67 0.07 -0.78 4.40
CA VAL A 67 -1.20 -1.41 4.73
C VAL A 67 -0.91 -2.67 5.52
N ARG A 68 -1.66 -2.89 6.61
CA ARG A 68 -1.54 -4.10 7.40
C ARG A 68 -2.76 -4.98 7.15
N LEU A 69 -2.51 -6.24 6.88
CA LEU A 69 -3.57 -7.20 6.60
C LEU A 69 -3.76 -8.13 7.78
N GLU A 70 -5.00 -8.53 8.01
CA GLU A 70 -5.33 -9.57 8.99
C GLU A 70 -5.11 -10.94 8.38
N ASP A 71 -4.78 -11.88 9.22
CA ASP A 71 -4.64 -13.27 8.83
C ASP A 71 -6.02 -13.89 8.54
#